data_1d08130c3a2e195db933a7feaee3bfbd
#
_entry.id   1d08130c3a2e195db933a7feaee3bfbd
#
_cell.length_a   1.000
_cell.length_b   1.000
_cell.length_c   1.000
_cell.angle_alpha   90.00
_cell.angle_beta   90.00
_cell.angle_gamma   90.00
#
_symmetry.space_group_name_H-M   'P 1'
#
loop_
_entity.id
_entity.type
_entity.pdbx_description
1 polymer ?
#
loop_
_entity_poly.entity_id
_entity_poly.type
_entity_poly.pdbx_seq_one_letter_code
_entity_poly.pdbx_strand_id
1 'polypeptide(L)'
;HGERRFFGIRSGFRDGQEFSGAFLAVGTGEMITPWEILHRVQPLEVIAKAVAVTLAYLLGFAITSHFHEASSLTGAMLACVSAIVVQQQPDIRHAVQQGWLRVLGTFIGAVVAYVYLVNFRFSPAGMVVAVVLEEVICMMFKVPDNGKMATITLIIVLIVSERSPDLSPLANGLLRFSEATVGAVVGIAAVW
;
A
#
# COMPACT_ATOMS: atom_id res chain seq x y z
N HIS A 1 -42.78 -31.30 26.42
CA HIS A 1 -41.79 -30.47 27.13
C HIS A 1 -40.44 -30.64 26.45
N GLY A 2 -40.11 -29.74 25.56
CA GLY A 2 -38.84 -29.70 24.85
C GLY A 2 -38.43 -28.25 24.72
N GLU A 3 -37.56 -27.80 25.60
CA GLU A 3 -36.89 -26.50 25.52
C GLU A 3 -35.96 -26.46 24.32
N ARG A 4 -36.26 -25.66 23.32
CA ARG A 4 -35.32 -25.27 22.26
C ARG A 4 -34.42 -24.15 22.79
N ARG A 5 -33.17 -24.48 23.09
CA ARG A 5 -32.13 -23.47 23.32
C ARG A 5 -31.81 -22.74 22.00
N PHE A 6 -32.24 -21.51 21.92
CA PHE A 6 -31.85 -20.60 20.89
C PHE A 6 -30.35 -20.27 21.10
N PHE A 7 -29.53 -20.68 20.16
CA PHE A 7 -28.11 -20.30 20.08
C PHE A 7 -28.08 -18.84 19.60
N GLY A 8 -27.86 -17.92 20.55
CA GLY A 8 -27.69 -16.51 20.25
C GLY A 8 -26.30 -16.26 19.62
N ILE A 9 -26.31 -16.00 18.33
CA ILE A 9 -25.13 -15.42 17.65
C ILE A 9 -24.99 -13.98 18.14
N ARG A 10 -24.11 -13.77 19.13
CA ARG A 10 -23.61 -12.44 19.48
C ARG A 10 -22.62 -12.04 18.42
N SER A 11 -23.08 -11.37 17.37
CA SER A 11 -22.23 -10.59 16.50
C SER A 11 -21.71 -9.38 17.28
N GLY A 12 -20.45 -9.45 17.74
CA GLY A 12 -19.75 -8.34 18.35
C GLY A 12 -19.41 -7.28 17.31
N PHE A 13 -20.40 -6.49 16.92
CA PHE A 13 -20.18 -5.24 16.20
C PHE A 13 -19.95 -4.15 17.26
N ARG A 14 -18.68 -3.98 17.68
CA ARG A 14 -18.30 -3.00 18.71
C ARG A 14 -17.39 -1.90 18.22
N ASP A 15 -17.04 -1.89 16.94
CA ASP A 15 -16.03 -0.93 16.41
C ASP A 15 -16.63 0.35 15.82
N GLY A 16 -17.98 0.49 15.82
CA GLY A 16 -18.64 1.67 15.26
C GLY A 16 -18.76 2.89 16.19
N GLN A 17 -18.51 2.74 17.48
CA GLN A 17 -18.75 3.83 18.45
C GLN A 17 -17.53 4.71 18.74
N GLU A 18 -16.30 4.22 18.56
CA GLU A 18 -15.11 5.04 18.80
C GLU A 18 -14.89 6.09 17.71
N PHE A 19 -15.30 5.80 16.46
CA PHE A 19 -15.16 6.77 15.37
C PHE A 19 -16.16 7.94 15.48
N SER A 20 -17.34 7.69 16.04
CA SER A 20 -18.35 8.74 16.26
C SER A 20 -17.97 9.69 17.42
N GLY A 21 -17.27 9.16 18.43
CA GLY A 21 -16.79 9.98 19.58
C GLY A 21 -15.68 10.96 19.18
N ALA A 22 -14.78 10.57 18.29
CA ALA A 22 -13.71 11.43 17.81
C ALA A 22 -14.22 12.58 16.93
N PHE A 23 -15.30 12.35 16.17
CA PHE A 23 -15.89 13.39 15.31
C PHE A 23 -16.76 14.37 16.08
N LEU A 24 -17.37 13.96 17.21
CA LEU A 24 -18.16 14.84 18.07
C LEU A 24 -17.29 15.67 19.02
N ALA A 25 -16.06 15.23 19.32
CA ALA A 25 -15.12 16.00 20.14
C ALA A 25 -14.57 17.25 19.43
N VAL A 26 -14.67 17.31 18.10
CA VAL A 26 -14.31 18.51 17.32
C VAL A 26 -15.36 19.64 17.49
N GLY A 27 -16.57 19.33 18.00
CA GLY A 27 -17.67 20.30 18.17
C GLY A 27 -17.71 21.01 19.52
N THR A 28 -16.95 20.61 20.53
CA THR A 28 -16.80 21.35 21.78
C THR A 28 -15.65 22.34 21.62
N GLY A 29 -15.97 23.59 21.34
CA GLY A 29 -15.05 24.69 21.03
C GLY A 29 -13.96 24.99 22.06
N GLU A 30 -13.30 24.00 22.63
CA GLU A 30 -12.02 24.14 23.28
C GLU A 30 -10.98 24.46 22.19
N MET A 31 -10.58 25.71 22.14
CA MET A 31 -9.43 26.13 21.34
C MET A 31 -8.21 25.39 21.86
N ILE A 32 -7.85 24.30 21.11
CA ILE A 32 -6.61 23.58 21.35
C ILE A 32 -5.49 24.60 21.17
N THR A 33 -4.77 24.91 22.23
CA THR A 33 -3.68 25.88 22.14
C THR A 33 -2.56 25.33 21.26
N PRO A 34 -1.91 26.17 20.46
CA PRO A 34 -0.77 25.72 19.61
C PRO A 34 0.30 24.96 20.41
N TRP A 35 0.41 25.27 21.69
CA TRP A 35 1.34 24.63 22.62
C TRP A 35 0.97 23.18 22.96
N GLU A 36 -0.31 22.86 23.12
CA GLU A 36 -0.78 21.49 23.35
C GLU A 36 -0.57 20.60 22.13
N ILE A 37 -0.71 21.15 20.92
CA ILE A 37 -0.39 20.46 19.68
C ILE A 37 1.12 20.15 19.63
N LEU A 38 1.96 21.11 19.98
CA LEU A 38 3.41 20.96 19.94
C LEU A 38 3.92 19.88 20.92
N HIS A 39 3.29 19.76 22.09
CA HIS A 39 3.62 18.72 23.08
C HIS A 39 3.21 17.29 22.67
N ARG A 40 2.24 17.15 21.76
CA ARG A 40 1.83 15.85 21.21
C ARG A 40 2.73 15.37 20.06
N VAL A 41 3.48 16.27 19.46
CA VAL A 41 4.39 15.93 18.37
C VAL A 41 5.66 15.30 18.97
N GLN A 42 5.93 14.07 18.62
CA GLN A 42 7.20 13.41 18.93
C GLN A 42 8.22 13.74 17.82
N PRO A 43 9.08 14.77 18.02
CA PRO A 43 9.91 15.29 16.93
C PRO A 43 10.89 14.24 16.38
N LEU A 44 11.34 13.34 17.24
CA LEU A 44 12.26 12.27 16.84
C LEU A 44 11.59 11.28 15.87
N GLU A 45 10.35 10.90 16.11
CA GLU A 45 9.59 10.03 15.19
C GLU A 45 9.34 10.70 13.85
N VAL A 46 9.00 11.99 13.86
CA VAL A 46 8.77 12.75 12.62
C VAL A 46 10.05 12.82 11.79
N ILE A 47 11.20 13.09 12.43
CA ILE A 47 12.50 13.12 11.75
C ILE A 47 12.86 11.74 11.21
N ALA A 48 12.71 10.68 12.01
CA ALA A 48 13.00 9.31 11.57
C ALA A 48 12.15 8.91 10.36
N LYS A 49 10.85 9.23 10.39
CA LYS A 49 9.94 8.99 9.25
C LYS A 49 10.35 9.78 8.01
N ALA A 50 10.71 11.05 8.18
CA ALA A 50 11.15 11.88 7.07
C ALA A 50 12.45 11.36 6.44
N VAL A 51 13.43 10.97 7.26
CA VAL A 51 14.70 10.40 6.80
C VAL A 51 14.45 9.09 6.03
N ALA A 52 13.61 8.20 6.56
CA ALA A 52 13.31 6.94 5.91
C ALA A 52 12.58 7.13 4.56
N VAL A 53 11.62 8.05 4.48
CA VAL A 53 10.95 8.39 3.21
C VAL A 53 11.95 8.96 2.20
N THR A 54 12.87 9.82 2.65
CA THR A 54 13.93 10.37 1.79
C THR A 54 14.87 9.28 1.29
N LEU A 55 15.28 8.34 2.15
CA LEU A 55 16.09 7.19 1.74
C LEU A 55 15.36 6.28 0.75
N ALA A 56 14.08 6.00 1.00
CA ALA A 56 13.25 5.22 0.07
C ALA A 56 13.12 5.91 -1.29
N TYR A 57 12.95 7.24 -1.29
CA TYR A 57 12.94 8.04 -2.52
C TYR A 57 14.25 7.90 -3.31
N LEU A 58 15.38 8.13 -2.65
CA LEU A 58 16.71 8.09 -3.30
C LEU A 58 17.02 6.70 -3.86
N LEU A 59 16.74 5.64 -3.08
CA LEU A 59 16.97 4.26 -3.52
C LEU A 59 16.03 3.86 -4.65
N GLY A 60 14.74 4.17 -4.55
CA GLY A 60 13.77 3.89 -5.61
C GLY A 60 14.09 4.64 -6.90
N PHE A 61 14.46 5.92 -6.79
CA PHE A 61 14.93 6.71 -7.93
C PHE A 61 16.17 6.11 -8.57
N ALA A 62 17.21 5.81 -7.77
CA ALA A 62 18.48 5.26 -8.27
C ALA A 62 18.30 3.92 -8.99
N ILE A 63 17.48 3.02 -8.43
CA ILE A 63 17.20 1.72 -9.06
C ILE A 63 16.52 1.93 -10.41
N THR A 64 15.44 2.69 -10.42
CA THR A 64 14.65 2.83 -11.66
C THR A 64 15.38 3.65 -12.72
N SER A 65 16.10 4.71 -12.35
CA SER A 65 16.88 5.52 -13.30
C SER A 65 17.98 4.73 -13.99
N HIS A 66 18.53 3.72 -13.31
CA HIS A 66 19.53 2.84 -13.91
C HIS A 66 18.97 1.96 -15.04
N PHE A 67 17.72 1.55 -14.95
CA PHE A 67 17.07 0.68 -15.94
C PHE A 67 16.19 1.44 -16.92
N HIS A 68 15.48 2.49 -16.47
CA HIS A 68 14.56 3.26 -17.30
C HIS A 68 14.34 4.66 -16.71
N GLU A 69 15.05 5.64 -17.24
CA GLU A 69 15.05 7.02 -16.71
C GLU A 69 13.66 7.67 -16.71
N ALA A 70 12.87 7.47 -17.77
CA ALA A 70 11.54 8.08 -17.91
C ALA A 70 10.54 7.64 -16.83
N SER A 71 10.74 6.49 -16.18
CA SER A 71 9.86 5.99 -15.09
C SER A 71 10.44 6.18 -13.69
N SER A 72 11.61 6.82 -13.55
CA SER A 72 12.34 6.96 -12.28
C SER A 72 11.54 7.64 -11.17
N LEU A 73 10.78 8.68 -11.50
CA LEU A 73 9.90 9.37 -10.54
C LEU A 73 8.77 8.47 -10.04
N THR A 74 8.20 7.63 -10.92
CA THR A 74 7.17 6.67 -10.52
C THR A 74 7.73 5.63 -9.56
N GLY A 75 8.96 5.17 -9.82
CA GLY A 75 9.67 4.25 -8.94
C GLY A 75 9.96 4.83 -7.57
N ALA A 76 10.47 6.05 -7.54
CA ALA A 76 10.71 6.78 -6.29
C ALA A 76 9.41 6.94 -5.48
N MET A 77 8.31 7.31 -6.12
CA MET A 77 7.00 7.43 -5.49
C MET A 77 6.53 6.12 -4.86
N LEU A 78 6.65 4.99 -5.58
CA LEU A 78 6.23 3.69 -5.08
C LEU A 78 7.06 3.22 -3.88
N ALA A 79 8.37 3.45 -3.90
CA ALA A 79 9.24 3.17 -2.76
C ALA A 79 8.85 4.00 -1.53
N CYS A 80 8.58 5.31 -1.72
CA CYS A 80 8.10 6.19 -0.64
C CYS A 80 6.77 5.70 -0.05
N VAL A 81 5.78 5.40 -0.89
CA VAL A 81 4.47 4.91 -0.44
C VAL A 81 4.63 3.59 0.34
N SER A 82 5.51 2.70 -0.12
CA SER A 82 5.77 1.44 0.58
C SER A 82 6.41 1.67 1.95
N ALA A 83 7.37 2.57 2.05
CA ALA A 83 7.99 2.94 3.32
C ALA A 83 6.98 3.56 4.30
N ILE A 84 6.14 4.50 3.84
CA ILE A 84 5.13 5.17 4.66
C ILE A 84 4.13 4.16 5.23
N VAL A 85 3.58 3.26 4.40
CA VAL A 85 2.59 2.26 4.83
C VAL A 85 3.17 1.35 5.91
N VAL A 86 4.43 0.96 5.78
CA VAL A 86 5.10 0.10 6.76
C VAL A 86 5.41 0.85 8.05
N GLN A 87 5.84 2.12 7.98
CA GLN A 87 6.16 2.95 9.15
C GLN A 87 4.94 3.35 10.00
N GLN A 88 3.74 3.25 9.47
CA GLN A 88 2.50 3.53 10.20
C GLN A 88 2.13 2.41 11.19
N GLN A 89 2.85 1.29 11.17
CA GLN A 89 2.55 0.17 12.04
C GLN A 89 3.05 0.42 13.47
N PRO A 90 2.29 -0.05 14.49
CA PRO A 90 2.58 0.24 15.90
C PRO A 90 3.83 -0.47 16.42
N ASP A 91 4.22 -1.57 15.81
CA ASP A 91 5.38 -2.35 16.22
C ASP A 91 6.05 -3.08 15.05
N ILE A 92 7.25 -3.61 15.30
CA ILE A 92 8.08 -4.27 14.29
C ILE A 92 7.41 -5.52 13.69
N ARG A 93 6.58 -6.26 14.44
CA ARG A 93 5.93 -7.47 13.95
C ARG A 93 4.87 -7.10 12.91
N HIS A 94 4.06 -6.09 13.21
CA HIS A 94 3.06 -5.56 12.27
C HIS A 94 3.74 -4.90 11.07
N ALA A 95 4.86 -4.19 11.28
CA ALA A 95 5.64 -3.60 10.19
C ALA A 95 6.20 -4.66 9.23
N VAL A 96 6.77 -5.76 9.74
CA VAL A 96 7.26 -6.88 8.92
C VAL A 96 6.10 -7.56 8.19
N GLN A 97 4.97 -7.78 8.87
CA GLN A 97 3.79 -8.35 8.24
C GLN A 97 3.27 -7.47 7.10
N GLN A 98 3.12 -6.17 7.34
CA GLN A 98 2.67 -5.21 6.31
C GLN A 98 3.68 -5.10 5.16
N GLY A 99 4.98 -5.09 5.47
CA GLY A 99 6.02 -5.09 4.44
C GLY A 99 5.94 -6.32 3.53
N TRP A 100 5.80 -7.52 4.12
CA TRP A 100 5.62 -8.76 3.37
C TRP A 100 4.36 -8.74 2.50
N LEU A 101 3.23 -8.32 3.08
CA LEU A 101 1.97 -8.21 2.39
C LEU A 101 2.04 -7.18 1.24
N ARG A 102 2.76 -6.07 1.42
CA ARG A 102 3.02 -5.07 0.38
C ARG A 102 3.79 -5.67 -0.79
N VAL A 103 4.85 -6.40 -0.52
CA VAL A 103 5.67 -7.06 -1.53
C VAL A 103 4.86 -8.11 -2.29
N LEU A 104 4.09 -8.94 -1.58
CA LEU A 104 3.23 -9.96 -2.16
C LEU A 104 2.13 -9.36 -3.06
N GLY A 105 1.44 -8.32 -2.56
CA GLY A 105 0.43 -7.63 -3.36
C GLY A 105 1.02 -7.03 -4.63
N THR A 106 2.17 -6.37 -4.53
CA THR A 106 2.88 -5.83 -5.71
C THR A 106 3.25 -6.93 -6.70
N PHE A 107 3.69 -8.09 -6.23
CA PHE A 107 4.00 -9.23 -7.08
C PHE A 107 2.75 -9.74 -7.82
N ILE A 108 1.64 -9.94 -7.12
CA ILE A 108 0.37 -10.38 -7.75
C ILE A 108 -0.07 -9.38 -8.81
N GLY A 109 -0.13 -8.09 -8.48
CA GLY A 109 -0.53 -7.04 -9.42
C GLY A 109 0.36 -6.97 -10.65
N ALA A 110 1.69 -7.11 -10.48
CA ALA A 110 2.65 -7.13 -11.58
C ALA A 110 2.46 -8.35 -12.49
N VAL A 111 2.21 -9.54 -11.92
CA VAL A 111 1.97 -10.76 -12.68
C VAL A 111 0.68 -10.67 -13.50
N VAL A 112 -0.42 -10.20 -12.89
CA VAL A 112 -1.70 -10.03 -13.59
C VAL A 112 -1.57 -9.01 -14.71
N ALA A 113 -0.90 -7.87 -14.47
CA ALA A 113 -0.64 -6.86 -15.49
C ALA A 113 0.21 -7.41 -16.64
N TYR A 114 1.26 -8.19 -16.33
CA TYR A 114 2.09 -8.81 -17.35
C TYR A 114 1.29 -9.78 -18.22
N VAL A 115 0.52 -10.68 -17.61
CA VAL A 115 -0.32 -11.65 -18.34
C VAL A 115 -1.33 -10.94 -19.23
N TYR A 116 -1.94 -9.86 -18.72
CA TYR A 116 -2.86 -9.04 -19.52
C TYR A 116 -2.14 -8.41 -20.73
N LEU A 117 -1.01 -7.75 -20.55
CA LEU A 117 -0.30 -7.01 -21.60
C LEU A 117 0.33 -7.92 -22.68
N VAL A 118 0.67 -9.14 -22.32
CA VAL A 118 1.17 -10.11 -23.31
C VAL A 118 0.05 -10.59 -24.24
N ASN A 119 -1.19 -10.68 -23.76
CA ASN A 119 -2.31 -11.21 -24.53
C ASN A 119 -3.19 -10.11 -25.15
N PHE A 120 -3.22 -8.93 -24.55
CA PHE A 120 -4.12 -7.86 -24.95
C PHE A 120 -3.39 -6.51 -24.99
N ARG A 121 -3.84 -5.63 -25.89
CA ARG A 121 -3.41 -4.22 -25.88
C ARG A 121 -4.11 -3.49 -24.74
N PHE A 122 -3.45 -2.46 -24.21
CA PHE A 122 -4.06 -1.60 -23.21
C PHE A 122 -5.37 -1.00 -23.71
N SER A 123 -6.40 -1.08 -22.87
CA SER A 123 -7.66 -0.35 -23.06
C SER A 123 -8.28 -0.07 -21.69
N PRO A 124 -9.00 1.06 -21.51
CA PRO A 124 -9.65 1.35 -20.23
C PRO A 124 -10.64 0.26 -19.78
N ALA A 125 -11.39 -0.32 -20.72
CA ALA A 125 -12.31 -1.41 -20.42
C ALA A 125 -11.55 -2.68 -20.00
N GLY A 126 -10.43 -3.00 -20.67
CA GLY A 126 -9.57 -4.11 -20.31
C GLY A 126 -8.91 -3.93 -18.95
N MET A 127 -8.55 -2.70 -18.58
CA MET A 127 -8.04 -2.39 -17.25
C MET A 127 -9.07 -2.74 -16.17
N VAL A 128 -10.34 -2.40 -16.36
CA VAL A 128 -11.42 -2.77 -15.41
C VAL A 128 -11.54 -4.28 -15.28
N VAL A 129 -11.50 -5.02 -16.40
CA VAL A 129 -11.54 -6.49 -16.37
C VAL A 129 -10.32 -7.05 -15.62
N ALA A 130 -9.12 -6.51 -15.88
CA ALA A 130 -7.90 -6.95 -15.20
C ALA A 130 -7.97 -6.71 -13.68
N VAL A 131 -8.53 -5.56 -13.24
CA VAL A 131 -8.75 -5.27 -11.82
C VAL A 131 -9.74 -6.26 -11.20
N VAL A 132 -10.85 -6.57 -11.86
CA VAL A 132 -11.82 -7.55 -11.34
C VAL A 132 -11.18 -8.93 -11.20
N LEU A 133 -10.40 -9.36 -12.18
CA LEU A 133 -9.70 -10.65 -12.12
C LEU A 133 -8.67 -10.69 -10.99
N GLU A 134 -7.93 -9.62 -10.82
CA GLU A 134 -6.94 -9.47 -9.76
C GLU A 134 -7.59 -9.53 -8.37
N GLU A 135 -8.69 -8.81 -8.14
CA GLU A 135 -9.45 -8.86 -6.90
C GLU A 135 -10.00 -10.26 -6.59
N VAL A 136 -10.50 -10.98 -7.61
CA VAL A 136 -10.94 -12.37 -7.44
C VAL A 136 -9.77 -13.27 -7.02
N ILE A 137 -8.59 -13.09 -7.63
CA ILE A 137 -7.38 -13.83 -7.25
C ILE A 137 -7.00 -13.53 -5.80
N CYS A 138 -6.98 -12.27 -5.40
CA CYS A 138 -6.68 -11.86 -4.02
C CYS A 138 -7.67 -12.45 -3.00
N MET A 139 -8.96 -12.50 -3.33
CA MET A 139 -9.99 -13.13 -2.49
C MET A 139 -9.76 -14.65 -2.36
N MET A 140 -9.40 -15.33 -3.45
CA MET A 140 -9.10 -16.77 -3.43
C MET A 140 -7.92 -17.09 -2.51
N PHE A 141 -6.90 -16.25 -2.50
CA PHE A 141 -5.74 -16.40 -1.62
C PHE A 141 -5.97 -15.88 -0.20
N LYS A 142 -7.17 -15.40 0.12
CA LYS A 142 -7.53 -14.80 1.43
C LYS A 142 -6.61 -13.65 1.84
N VAL A 143 -6.31 -12.78 0.89
CA VAL A 143 -5.42 -11.63 1.07
C VAL A 143 -6.20 -10.30 0.86
N PRO A 144 -7.28 -10.04 1.63
CA PRO A 144 -8.21 -8.96 1.33
C PRO A 144 -7.58 -7.57 1.41
N ASP A 145 -6.76 -7.29 2.43
CA ASP A 145 -6.12 -5.98 2.56
C ASP A 145 -5.03 -5.73 1.52
N ASN A 146 -4.56 -6.78 0.85
CA ASN A 146 -3.50 -6.69 -0.15
C ASN A 146 -4.02 -6.57 -1.57
N GLY A 147 -5.30 -6.83 -1.83
CA GLY A 147 -5.94 -6.51 -3.09
C GLY A 147 -5.71 -5.03 -3.45
N LYS A 148 -5.87 -4.11 -2.51
CA LYS A 148 -5.61 -2.68 -2.73
C LYS A 148 -4.22 -2.38 -3.28
N MET A 149 -3.20 -3.07 -2.77
CA MET A 149 -1.81 -2.87 -3.19
C MET A 149 -1.52 -3.53 -4.52
N ALA A 150 -2.11 -4.68 -4.77
CA ALA A 150 -2.03 -5.38 -6.04
C ALA A 150 -2.73 -4.57 -7.14
N THR A 151 -3.93 -4.05 -6.89
CA THR A 151 -4.68 -3.19 -7.80
C THR A 151 -3.92 -1.91 -8.17
N ILE A 152 -3.32 -1.23 -7.18
CA ILE A 152 -2.49 -0.04 -7.43
C ILE A 152 -1.32 -0.39 -8.35
N THR A 153 -0.63 -1.49 -8.08
CA THR A 153 0.52 -1.93 -8.88
C THR A 153 0.10 -2.32 -10.29
N LEU A 154 -1.00 -3.07 -10.43
CA LEU A 154 -1.57 -3.45 -11.72
C LEU A 154 -1.86 -2.22 -12.57
N ILE A 155 -2.58 -1.24 -12.02
CA ILE A 155 -2.92 0.01 -12.74
C ILE A 155 -1.65 0.76 -13.16
N ILE A 156 -0.65 0.87 -12.27
CA ILE A 156 0.61 1.55 -12.58
C ILE A 156 1.36 0.84 -13.70
N VAL A 157 1.48 -0.49 -13.64
CA VAL A 157 2.16 -1.27 -14.69
C VAL A 157 1.46 -1.10 -16.02
N LEU A 158 0.13 -1.15 -16.06
CA LEU A 158 -0.65 -0.94 -17.29
C LEU A 158 -0.45 0.45 -17.89
N ILE A 159 -0.55 1.50 -17.07
CA ILE A 159 -0.40 2.88 -17.52
C ILE A 159 1.03 3.21 -17.95
N VAL A 160 2.03 2.74 -17.19
CA VAL A 160 3.44 2.98 -17.54
C VAL A 160 3.82 2.25 -18.82
N SER A 161 3.34 1.01 -19.01
CA SER A 161 3.62 0.25 -20.25
C SER A 161 2.97 0.89 -21.47
N GLU A 162 1.82 1.57 -21.33
CA GLU A 162 1.20 2.34 -22.42
C GLU A 162 2.01 3.60 -22.75
N ARG A 163 2.52 4.28 -21.72
CA ARG A 163 3.27 5.54 -21.91
C ARG A 163 4.72 5.32 -22.36
N SER A 164 5.30 4.19 -22.03
CA SER A 164 6.70 3.84 -22.30
C SER A 164 6.77 2.48 -23.01
N PRO A 165 6.47 2.43 -24.30
CA PRO A 165 6.44 1.17 -25.08
C PRO A 165 7.84 0.54 -25.24
N ASP A 166 8.90 1.29 -25.00
CA ASP A 166 10.28 0.85 -24.94
C ASP A 166 10.60 -0.02 -23.70
N LEU A 167 9.79 0.13 -22.63
CA LEU A 167 9.92 -0.69 -21.43
C LEU A 167 9.04 -1.93 -21.53
N SER A 168 9.67 -3.11 -21.60
CA SER A 168 8.89 -4.35 -21.66
C SER A 168 8.00 -4.51 -20.42
N PRO A 169 6.78 -5.10 -20.56
CA PRO A 169 5.87 -5.30 -19.45
C PRO A 169 6.48 -6.08 -18.27
N LEU A 170 7.34 -7.05 -18.60
CA LEU A 170 8.07 -7.83 -17.58
C LEU A 170 9.05 -6.95 -16.80
N ALA A 171 9.87 -6.17 -17.50
CA ALA A 171 10.82 -5.25 -16.86
C ALA A 171 10.12 -4.22 -16.00
N ASN A 172 9.00 -3.65 -16.47
CA ASN A 172 8.18 -2.73 -15.70
C ASN A 172 7.64 -3.39 -14.42
N GLY A 173 7.07 -4.59 -14.50
CA GLY A 173 6.60 -5.34 -13.34
C GLY A 173 7.72 -5.62 -12.31
N LEU A 174 8.90 -6.04 -12.78
CA LEU A 174 10.06 -6.28 -11.92
C LEU A 174 10.56 -5.00 -11.24
N LEU A 175 10.56 -3.87 -11.95
CA LEU A 175 10.89 -2.57 -11.35
C LEU A 175 9.92 -2.22 -10.23
N ARG A 176 8.61 -2.32 -10.46
CA ARG A 176 7.59 -2.04 -9.41
C ARG A 176 7.78 -2.94 -8.19
N PHE A 177 8.09 -4.22 -8.42
CA PHE A 177 8.38 -5.18 -7.36
C PHE A 177 9.62 -4.79 -6.54
N SER A 178 10.72 -4.44 -7.21
CA SER A 178 11.96 -4.02 -6.54
C SER A 178 11.79 -2.75 -5.72
N GLU A 179 11.09 -1.75 -6.26
CA GLU A 179 10.78 -0.48 -5.59
C GLU A 179 9.92 -0.68 -4.35
N ALA A 180 8.88 -1.50 -4.44
CA ALA A 180 8.04 -1.85 -3.30
C ALA A 180 8.82 -2.58 -2.21
N THR A 181 9.72 -3.49 -2.61
CA THR A 181 10.58 -4.25 -1.69
C THR A 181 11.54 -3.32 -0.96
N VAL A 182 12.24 -2.45 -1.69
CA VAL A 182 13.16 -1.47 -1.10
C VAL A 182 12.44 -0.55 -0.12
N GLY A 183 11.30 -0.01 -0.53
CA GLY A 183 10.49 0.84 0.35
C GLY A 183 10.02 0.11 1.62
N ALA A 184 9.60 -1.15 1.49
CA ALA A 184 9.21 -1.96 2.63
C ALA A 184 10.38 -2.23 3.59
N VAL A 185 11.56 -2.56 3.07
CA VAL A 185 12.77 -2.78 3.90
C VAL A 185 13.17 -1.52 4.64
N VAL A 186 13.20 -0.38 3.95
CA VAL A 186 13.50 0.92 4.58
C VAL A 186 12.46 1.27 5.64
N GLY A 187 11.17 1.03 5.36
CA GLY A 187 10.09 1.25 6.31
C GLY A 187 10.22 0.38 7.57
N ILE A 188 10.54 -0.91 7.41
CA ILE A 188 10.79 -1.83 8.54
C ILE A 188 12.00 -1.35 9.37
N ALA A 189 13.09 -0.97 8.72
CA ALA A 189 14.28 -0.47 9.40
C ALA A 189 14.02 0.81 10.21
N ALA A 190 13.07 1.65 9.79
CA ALA A 190 12.72 2.86 10.50
C ALA A 190 11.80 2.62 11.73
N VAL A 191 11.13 1.47 11.80
CA VAL A 191 10.30 1.06 12.95
C VAL A 191 11.13 0.30 13.99
N TRP A 192 12.27 -0.24 13.57
CA TRP A 192 13.18 -1.01 14.46
C TRP A 192 13.99 -0.09 15.37
#